data_58aefc999abdfc6affe4f206b69c50d0
#
_entry.id   58aefc999abdfc6affe4f206b69c50d0
#
_cell.length_a   1.000
_cell.length_b   1.000
_cell.length_c   1.000
_cell.angle_alpha   90.00
_cell.angle_beta   90.00
_cell.angle_gamma   90.00
#
_symmetry.space_group_name_H-M   'P 1'
#
loop_
_entity.id
_entity.type
_entity.pdbx_description
1 polymer ?
#
loop_
_entity_poly.entity_id
_entity_poly.type
_entity_poly.pdbx_seq_one_letter_code
_entity_poly.pdbx_strand_id
1 'polypeptide(L)'
;AEKQAMLEMSLTHEIGEQDLQFKPILAKLYADNKYDLMWKDKAAEKQFLREYAAMVASGISKRSAQSLVNLHNAEKTGGLTYDVLLSDAFLDYLYYSKNVNQQAQRWLYATNAYKPELPNQEIIDQWQSAVKNNAVSGFINGLSNHNRLYRETVQSLPSMISASGISEMGKKLALNAQRLRVIPDFENGIFVNIPSYQLKYYRDGKAILESRV
;
A
#
# COMPACT_ATOMS: atom_id res chain seq x y z
N ALA A 1 -8.19 29.16 -8.92
CA ALA A 1 -9.56 28.89 -8.47
C ALA A 1 -10.39 28.18 -9.55
N GLU A 2 -10.46 28.75 -10.79
CA GLU A 2 -11.28 28.20 -11.88
C GLU A 2 -10.85 26.79 -12.33
N LYS A 3 -9.55 26.58 -12.57
CA LYS A 3 -9.00 25.25 -12.94
C LYS A 3 -9.19 24.20 -11.84
N GLN A 4 -9.10 24.59 -10.59
CA GLN A 4 -9.36 23.71 -9.45
C GLN A 4 -10.84 23.30 -9.42
N ALA A 5 -11.75 24.26 -9.59
CA ALA A 5 -13.18 23.97 -9.65
C ALA A 5 -13.54 23.07 -10.85
N MET A 6 -12.92 23.29 -12.01
CA MET A 6 -13.07 22.42 -13.18
C MET A 6 -12.56 20.99 -12.91
N LEU A 7 -11.42 20.83 -12.24
CA LEU A 7 -10.93 19.52 -11.86
C LEU A 7 -11.87 18.83 -10.87
N GLU A 8 -12.33 19.53 -9.85
CA GLU A 8 -13.29 18.99 -8.88
C GLU A 8 -14.61 18.56 -9.56
N MET A 9 -15.12 19.36 -10.49
CA MET A 9 -16.31 19.01 -11.26
C MET A 9 -16.08 17.81 -12.18
N SER A 10 -14.96 17.75 -12.88
CA SER A 10 -14.58 16.63 -13.74
C SER A 10 -14.45 15.35 -12.93
N LEU A 11 -13.75 15.39 -11.80
CA LEU A 11 -13.58 14.25 -10.91
C LEU A 11 -14.90 13.78 -10.31
N THR A 12 -15.79 14.69 -9.94
CA THR A 12 -17.12 14.33 -9.42
C THR A 12 -17.99 13.68 -10.50
N HIS A 13 -17.85 14.10 -11.74
CA HIS A 13 -18.61 13.55 -12.86
C HIS A 13 -18.11 12.18 -13.31
N GLU A 14 -16.79 11.98 -13.38
CA GLU A 14 -16.16 10.75 -13.87
C GLU A 14 -15.96 9.68 -12.77
N ILE A 15 -15.69 10.15 -11.56
CA ILE A 15 -15.40 9.30 -10.41
C ILE A 15 -16.53 9.50 -9.46
N GLY A 16 -17.52 9.08 -9.18
CA GLY A 16 -18.56 9.41 -8.17
C GLY A 16 -17.96 9.97 -6.87
N GLU A 17 -18.70 10.80 -6.20
CA GLU A 17 -18.25 11.43 -4.94
C GLU A 17 -17.83 10.42 -3.85
N GLN A 18 -18.33 9.19 -3.93
CA GLN A 18 -18.06 8.13 -2.95
C GLN A 18 -16.73 7.40 -3.20
N ASP A 19 -16.11 7.59 -4.37
CA ASP A 19 -14.95 6.81 -4.77
C ASP A 19 -13.61 7.42 -4.35
N LEU A 20 -13.60 8.73 -4.05
CA LEU A 20 -12.44 9.45 -3.51
C LEU A 20 -12.54 9.63 -2.00
N GLN A 21 -11.47 9.28 -1.29
CA GLN A 21 -11.39 9.47 0.17
C GLN A 21 -10.92 10.87 0.55
N PHE A 22 -10.02 11.45 -0.26
CA PHE A 22 -9.26 12.65 0.08
C PHE A 22 -9.40 13.75 -0.97
N LYS A 23 -10.61 13.97 -1.47
CA LYS A 23 -10.90 14.90 -2.56
C LYS A 23 -10.32 16.31 -2.38
N PRO A 24 -10.48 17.00 -1.22
CA PRO A 24 -9.94 18.36 -1.07
C PRO A 24 -8.42 18.45 -1.20
N ILE A 25 -7.70 17.52 -0.60
CA ILE A 25 -6.23 17.53 -0.68
C ILE A 25 -5.75 17.14 -2.08
N LEU A 26 -6.43 16.23 -2.76
CA LEU A 26 -6.11 15.84 -4.13
C LEU A 26 -6.25 17.02 -5.09
N ALA A 27 -7.32 17.79 -4.98
CA ALA A 27 -7.51 18.99 -5.80
C ALA A 27 -6.37 19.98 -5.61
N LYS A 28 -5.90 20.19 -4.39
CA LYS A 28 -4.75 21.03 -4.08
C LYS A 28 -3.45 20.45 -4.65
N LEU A 29 -3.19 19.16 -4.45
CA LEU A 29 -1.97 18.49 -4.94
C LEU A 29 -1.83 18.60 -6.46
N TYR A 30 -2.91 18.36 -7.18
CA TYR A 30 -2.89 18.46 -8.65
C TYR A 30 -2.80 19.91 -9.12
N ALA A 31 -3.40 20.87 -8.43
CA ALA A 31 -3.19 22.29 -8.72
C ALA A 31 -1.73 22.70 -8.54
N ASP A 32 -1.09 22.28 -7.44
CA ASP A 32 0.33 22.54 -7.17
C ASP A 32 1.25 21.87 -8.19
N ASN A 33 0.84 20.74 -8.75
CA ASN A 33 1.54 20.03 -9.84
C ASN A 33 1.09 20.49 -11.25
N LYS A 34 0.45 21.64 -11.36
CA LYS A 34 -0.01 22.25 -12.64
C LYS A 34 -0.96 21.34 -13.44
N TYR A 35 -1.72 20.50 -12.78
CA TYR A 35 -2.63 19.49 -13.35
C TYR A 35 -1.94 18.46 -14.24
N ASP A 36 -0.64 18.26 -14.07
CA ASP A 36 0.12 17.20 -14.72
C ASP A 36 -0.02 15.87 -13.96
N LEU A 37 0.29 14.76 -14.64
CA LEU A 37 0.29 13.44 -14.02
C LEU A 37 1.36 13.34 -12.94
N MET A 38 1.03 12.73 -11.82
CA MET A 38 1.95 12.50 -10.71
C MET A 38 2.62 11.12 -10.80
N TRP A 39 2.05 10.19 -11.57
CA TRP A 39 2.50 8.79 -11.71
C TRP A 39 3.12 8.54 -13.08
N LYS A 40 4.12 9.34 -13.46
CA LYS A 40 4.88 9.18 -14.70
C LYS A 40 5.88 8.03 -14.63
N ASP A 41 6.43 7.75 -13.44
CA ASP A 41 7.31 6.62 -13.18
C ASP A 41 6.49 5.32 -13.07
N LYS A 42 6.46 4.54 -14.14
CA LYS A 42 5.69 3.30 -14.19
C LYS A 42 6.25 2.20 -13.30
N ALA A 43 7.53 2.24 -12.99
CA ALA A 43 8.13 1.32 -12.02
C ALA A 43 7.63 1.63 -10.60
N ALA A 44 7.56 2.91 -10.24
CA ALA A 44 6.99 3.35 -8.97
C ALA A 44 5.52 2.99 -8.82
N GLU A 45 4.72 3.22 -9.88
CA GLU A 45 3.31 2.82 -9.92
C GLU A 45 3.14 1.32 -9.67
N LYS A 46 3.89 0.48 -10.38
CA LYS A 46 3.85 -0.97 -10.24
C LYS A 46 4.26 -1.43 -8.85
N GLN A 47 5.29 -0.83 -8.28
CA GLN A 47 5.76 -1.11 -6.93
C GLN A 47 4.69 -0.76 -5.90
N PHE A 48 4.09 0.42 -5.99
CA PHE A 48 3.00 0.83 -5.11
C PHE A 48 1.82 -0.12 -5.19
N LEU A 49 1.35 -0.45 -6.39
CA LEU A 49 0.21 -1.35 -6.58
C LEU A 49 0.45 -2.73 -5.98
N ARG A 50 1.67 -3.25 -6.08
CA ARG A 50 2.06 -4.52 -5.44
C ARG A 50 1.93 -4.45 -3.91
N GLU A 51 2.48 -3.41 -3.31
CA GLU A 51 2.43 -3.21 -1.86
C GLU A 51 1.00 -2.97 -1.37
N TYR A 52 0.23 -2.17 -2.09
CA TYR A 52 -1.16 -1.89 -1.77
C TYR A 52 -2.06 -3.12 -1.92
N ALA A 53 -1.87 -3.90 -2.97
CA ALA A 53 -2.60 -5.15 -3.17
C ALA A 53 -2.30 -6.16 -2.05
N ALA A 54 -1.07 -6.26 -1.58
CA ALA A 54 -0.71 -7.10 -0.44
C ALA A 54 -1.41 -6.66 0.85
N MET A 55 -1.46 -5.35 1.11
CA MET A 55 -2.18 -4.78 2.24
C MET A 55 -3.69 -5.06 2.14
N VAL A 56 -4.32 -4.80 1.01
CA VAL A 56 -5.74 -5.04 0.76
C VAL A 56 -6.11 -6.51 0.91
N ALA A 57 -5.28 -7.41 0.40
CA ALA A 57 -5.48 -8.86 0.47
C ALA A 57 -5.55 -9.38 1.92
N SER A 58 -4.94 -8.68 2.86
CA SER A 58 -4.98 -9.01 4.29
C SER A 58 -6.36 -8.86 4.93
N GLY A 59 -7.29 -8.16 4.29
CA GLY A 59 -8.66 -7.94 4.78
C GLY A 59 -8.79 -6.92 5.91
N ILE A 60 -7.76 -6.13 6.18
CA ILE A 60 -7.77 -5.16 7.30
C ILE A 60 -8.68 -3.94 7.05
N SER A 61 -9.03 -3.66 5.80
CA SER A 61 -9.90 -2.52 5.45
C SER A 61 -10.77 -2.79 4.23
N LYS A 62 -12.06 -2.73 4.40
CA LYS A 62 -13.03 -2.75 3.29
C LYS A 62 -12.92 -1.51 2.41
N ARG A 63 -12.62 -0.37 3.01
CA ARG A 63 -12.48 0.89 2.26
C ARG A 63 -11.27 0.87 1.33
N SER A 64 -10.13 0.38 1.80
CA SER A 64 -8.94 0.18 0.98
C SER A 64 -9.19 -0.83 -0.15
N ALA A 65 -9.91 -1.90 0.12
CA ALA A 65 -10.31 -2.87 -0.90
C ALA A 65 -11.16 -2.23 -2.00
N GLN A 66 -12.11 -1.37 -1.66
CA GLN A 66 -12.91 -0.63 -2.64
C GLN A 66 -12.04 0.30 -3.50
N SER A 67 -11.06 0.97 -2.92
CA SER A 67 -10.12 1.81 -3.66
C SER A 67 -9.32 1.01 -4.69
N LEU A 68 -8.89 -0.20 -4.36
CA LEU A 68 -8.19 -1.07 -5.31
C LEU A 68 -9.10 -1.54 -6.45
N VAL A 69 -10.37 -1.84 -6.17
CA VAL A 69 -11.36 -2.16 -7.21
C VAL A 69 -11.56 -0.98 -8.16
N ASN A 70 -11.70 0.22 -7.63
CA ASN A 70 -11.86 1.44 -8.42
C ASN A 70 -10.64 1.69 -9.32
N LEU A 71 -9.43 1.47 -8.81
CA LEU A 71 -8.21 1.53 -9.60
C LEU A 71 -8.21 0.54 -10.76
N HIS A 72 -8.56 -0.71 -10.49
CA HIS A 72 -8.60 -1.75 -11.51
C HIS A 72 -9.60 -1.41 -12.63
N ASN A 73 -10.76 -0.90 -12.26
CA ASN A 73 -11.79 -0.50 -13.21
C ASN A 73 -11.37 0.70 -14.09
N ALA A 74 -10.61 1.62 -13.53
CA ALA A 74 -10.15 2.83 -14.23
C ALA A 74 -8.86 2.63 -15.04
N GLU A 75 -8.12 1.54 -14.82
CA GLU A 75 -6.82 1.29 -15.46
C GLU A 75 -6.90 1.35 -16.98
N LYS A 76 -7.94 0.76 -17.57
CA LYS A 76 -8.13 0.72 -19.02
C LYS A 76 -8.39 2.11 -19.62
N THR A 77 -9.04 2.99 -18.89
CA THR A 77 -9.33 4.35 -19.32
C THR A 77 -8.07 5.22 -19.20
N GLY A 78 -7.27 4.99 -18.16
CA GLY A 78 -6.03 5.72 -17.91
C GLY A 78 -6.25 7.22 -17.69
N GLY A 79 -5.24 8.02 -18.08
CA GLY A 79 -5.31 9.47 -18.02
C GLY A 79 -5.34 10.06 -16.62
N LEU A 80 -5.85 11.28 -16.50
CA LEU A 80 -5.87 12.04 -15.25
C LEU A 80 -6.77 11.37 -14.20
N THR A 81 -7.90 10.82 -14.59
CA THR A 81 -8.82 10.11 -13.67
C THR A 81 -8.12 8.96 -12.97
N TYR A 82 -7.43 8.12 -13.71
CA TYR A 82 -6.67 7.00 -13.13
C TYR A 82 -5.52 7.49 -12.23
N ASP A 83 -4.80 8.52 -12.65
CA ASP A 83 -3.71 9.13 -11.88
C ASP A 83 -4.19 9.68 -10.53
N VAL A 84 -5.36 10.33 -10.50
CA VAL A 84 -5.98 10.83 -9.26
C VAL A 84 -6.40 9.68 -8.35
N LEU A 85 -6.97 8.62 -8.89
CA LEU A 85 -7.33 7.42 -8.11
C LEU A 85 -6.08 6.73 -7.52
N LEU A 86 -4.97 6.69 -8.26
CA LEU A 86 -3.68 6.23 -7.73
C LEU A 86 -3.22 7.08 -6.55
N SER A 87 -3.31 8.40 -6.67
CA SER A 87 -2.91 9.32 -5.61
C SER A 87 -3.80 9.21 -4.38
N ASP A 88 -5.10 9.03 -4.56
CA ASP A 88 -6.04 8.79 -3.46
C ASP A 88 -5.70 7.51 -2.68
N ALA A 89 -5.48 6.41 -3.39
CA ALA A 89 -5.05 5.15 -2.80
C ALA A 89 -3.66 5.25 -2.16
N PHE A 90 -2.77 6.06 -2.74
CA PHE A 90 -1.43 6.27 -2.20
C PHE A 90 -1.46 7.06 -0.89
N LEU A 91 -2.33 8.03 -0.73
CA LEU A 91 -2.55 8.72 0.56
C LEU A 91 -3.00 7.74 1.65
N ASP A 92 -3.90 6.82 1.34
CA ASP A 92 -4.28 5.72 2.23
C ASP A 92 -3.05 4.88 2.63
N TYR A 93 -2.27 4.44 1.67
CA TYR A 93 -1.06 3.65 1.89
C TYR A 93 0.01 4.42 2.69
N LEU A 94 0.18 5.72 2.46
CA LEU A 94 1.07 6.58 3.25
C LEU A 94 0.68 6.60 4.72
N TYR A 95 -0.59 6.83 5.01
CA TYR A 95 -1.08 6.83 6.37
C TYR A 95 -0.87 5.47 7.04
N TYR A 96 -1.24 4.39 6.37
CA TYR A 96 -1.00 3.04 6.85
C TYR A 96 0.48 2.79 7.14
N SER A 97 1.36 3.05 6.19
CA SER A 97 2.79 2.77 6.28
C SER A 97 3.48 3.52 7.43
N LYS A 98 3.05 4.75 7.68
CA LYS A 98 3.64 5.59 8.74
C LYS A 98 3.13 5.26 10.14
N ASN A 99 2.00 4.57 10.27
CA ASN A 99 1.37 4.33 11.56
C ASN A 99 1.26 2.85 11.94
N VAL A 100 1.44 1.91 11.00
CA VAL A 100 1.21 0.48 11.26
C VAL A 100 2.11 -0.07 12.35
N ASN A 101 3.34 0.36 12.48
CA ASN A 101 4.25 -0.12 13.52
C ASN A 101 3.70 0.15 14.94
N GLN A 102 3.07 1.30 15.13
CA GLN A 102 2.49 1.69 16.41
C GLN A 102 1.07 1.13 16.61
N GLN A 103 0.36 0.87 15.52
CA GLN A 103 -1.03 0.44 15.51
C GLN A 103 -1.23 -1.05 15.21
N ALA A 104 -0.17 -1.82 15.11
CA ALA A 104 -0.23 -3.22 14.66
C ALA A 104 -1.22 -4.07 15.47
N GLN A 105 -1.24 -3.92 16.80
CA GLN A 105 -2.15 -4.65 17.67
C GLN A 105 -3.63 -4.34 17.40
N ARG A 106 -3.93 -3.11 16.99
CA ARG A 106 -5.31 -2.71 16.65
C ARG A 106 -5.70 -3.09 15.23
N TRP A 107 -4.78 -2.92 14.27
CA TRP A 107 -5.10 -3.04 12.85
C TRP A 107 -4.91 -4.45 12.29
N LEU A 108 -3.98 -5.23 12.84
CA LEU A 108 -3.56 -6.50 12.25
C LEU A 108 -4.13 -7.74 12.96
N TYR A 109 -4.96 -7.55 13.99
CA TYR A 109 -5.52 -8.63 14.78
C TYR A 109 -7.05 -8.60 14.90
N ALA A 110 -7.70 -7.74 14.11
CA ALA A 110 -9.15 -7.70 13.99
C ALA A 110 -9.57 -7.41 12.54
N THR A 111 -10.66 -8.04 12.09
CA THR A 111 -11.19 -7.85 10.74
C THR A 111 -11.69 -6.41 10.57
N ASN A 112 -11.36 -5.79 9.43
CA ASN A 112 -11.78 -4.43 9.08
C ASN A 112 -11.48 -3.39 10.17
N ALA A 113 -10.37 -3.57 10.86
CA ALA A 113 -9.97 -2.70 11.98
C ALA A 113 -9.26 -1.42 11.52
N TYR A 114 -8.64 -1.45 10.34
CA TYR A 114 -7.96 -0.29 9.76
C TYR A 114 -8.97 0.63 9.05
N LYS A 115 -8.94 1.90 9.40
CA LYS A 115 -9.72 2.97 8.76
C LYS A 115 -8.74 3.97 8.15
N PRO A 116 -8.76 4.18 6.83
CA PRO A 116 -7.93 5.20 6.19
C PRO A 116 -8.18 6.60 6.75
N GLU A 117 -7.11 7.32 7.01
CA GLU A 117 -7.15 8.73 7.39
C GLU A 117 -6.12 9.50 6.56
N LEU A 118 -6.26 10.83 6.51
CA LEU A 118 -5.31 11.69 5.83
C LEU A 118 -3.95 11.67 6.55
N PRO A 119 -2.83 11.42 5.84
CA PRO A 119 -1.50 11.56 6.42
C PRO A 119 -1.24 12.98 6.91
N ASN A 120 -0.27 13.15 7.80
CA ASN A 120 0.15 14.50 8.19
C ASN A 120 0.77 15.26 7.00
N GLN A 121 0.75 16.60 7.08
CA GLN A 121 1.17 17.45 5.98
C GLN A 121 2.64 17.27 5.61
N GLU A 122 3.51 17.02 6.58
CA GLU A 122 4.93 16.80 6.36
C GLU A 122 5.19 15.61 5.41
N ILE A 123 4.48 14.51 5.60
CA ILE A 123 4.61 13.31 4.75
C ILE A 123 4.09 13.59 3.34
N ILE A 124 2.99 14.32 3.24
CA ILE A 124 2.43 14.73 1.95
C ILE A 124 3.42 15.62 1.20
N ASP A 125 4.06 16.56 1.89
CA ASP A 125 5.07 17.45 1.31
C ASP A 125 6.31 16.67 0.84
N GLN A 126 6.74 15.65 1.59
CA GLN A 126 7.82 14.75 1.18
C GLN A 126 7.47 13.99 -0.10
N TRP A 127 6.24 13.51 -0.23
CA TRP A 127 5.79 12.88 -1.46
C TRP A 127 5.74 13.85 -2.63
N GLN A 128 5.19 15.05 -2.45
CA GLN A 128 5.21 16.08 -3.50
C GLN A 128 6.63 16.41 -3.96
N SER A 129 7.57 16.51 -3.03
CA SER A 129 8.98 16.72 -3.34
C SER A 129 9.57 15.56 -4.16
N ALA A 130 9.23 14.32 -3.80
CA ALA A 130 9.65 13.14 -4.55
C ALA A 130 9.10 13.14 -5.99
N VAL A 131 7.84 13.54 -6.18
CA VAL A 131 7.23 13.68 -7.52
C VAL A 131 8.00 14.71 -8.36
N LYS A 132 8.28 15.88 -7.80
CA LYS A 132 9.00 16.97 -8.49
C LYS A 132 10.44 16.58 -8.86
N ASN A 133 11.09 15.75 -8.04
CA ASN A 133 12.48 15.35 -8.21
C ASN A 133 12.64 14.00 -8.92
N ASN A 134 11.58 13.42 -9.47
CA ASN A 134 11.59 12.09 -10.07
C ASN A 134 12.13 10.97 -9.14
N ALA A 135 11.81 11.07 -7.86
CA ALA A 135 12.33 10.21 -6.79
C ALA A 135 11.23 9.35 -6.13
N VAL A 136 10.11 9.12 -6.79
CA VAL A 136 8.95 8.42 -6.20
C VAL A 136 9.28 6.97 -5.87
N SER A 137 10.02 6.25 -6.72
CA SER A 137 10.44 4.86 -6.45
C SER A 137 11.25 4.76 -5.15
N GLY A 138 12.21 5.65 -4.95
CA GLY A 138 13.00 5.70 -3.72
C GLY A 138 12.16 6.05 -2.49
N PHE A 139 11.23 6.97 -2.66
CA PHE A 139 10.29 7.33 -1.60
C PHE A 139 9.41 6.15 -1.17
N ILE A 140 8.85 5.40 -2.11
CA ILE A 140 8.05 4.20 -1.84
C ILE A 140 8.90 3.13 -1.15
N ASN A 141 10.12 2.91 -1.61
CA ASN A 141 11.06 1.99 -0.98
C ASN A 141 11.30 2.31 0.50
N GLY A 142 11.36 3.58 0.86
CA GLY A 142 11.54 4.02 2.25
C GLY A 142 10.35 3.79 3.17
N LEU A 143 9.18 3.45 2.65
CA LEU A 143 7.96 3.26 3.43
C LEU A 143 7.86 1.89 4.13
N SER A 144 8.67 0.94 3.76
CA SER A 144 8.65 -0.42 4.30
C SER A 144 10.02 -0.82 4.86
N ASN A 145 10.04 -1.64 5.89
CA ASN A 145 11.25 -2.14 6.51
C ASN A 145 12.07 -3.10 5.63
N HIS A 146 11.55 -3.55 4.51
CA HIS A 146 12.22 -4.47 3.59
C HIS A 146 12.86 -5.70 4.25
N ASN A 147 12.34 -6.14 5.41
CA ASN A 147 12.85 -7.36 5.99
C ASN A 147 12.60 -8.54 5.05
N ARG A 148 13.50 -9.51 5.06
CA ARG A 148 13.48 -10.62 4.12
C ARG A 148 12.19 -11.43 4.20
N LEU A 149 11.69 -11.68 5.41
CA LEU A 149 10.47 -12.48 5.63
C LEU A 149 9.24 -11.83 4.99
N TYR A 150 9.10 -10.52 5.14
CA TYR A 150 8.05 -9.75 4.49
C TYR A 150 8.15 -9.85 2.96
N ARG A 151 9.32 -9.60 2.40
CA ARG A 151 9.53 -9.64 0.94
C ARG A 151 9.24 -11.01 0.35
N GLU A 152 9.77 -12.08 0.95
CA GLU A 152 9.53 -13.46 0.50
C GLU A 152 8.04 -13.82 0.56
N THR A 153 7.35 -13.40 1.62
CA THR A 153 5.92 -13.65 1.78
C THR A 153 5.09 -12.90 0.74
N VAL A 154 5.38 -11.63 0.49
CA VAL A 154 4.70 -10.83 -0.53
C VAL A 154 4.95 -11.38 -1.93
N GLN A 155 6.15 -11.85 -2.23
CA GLN A 155 6.48 -12.46 -3.53
C GLN A 155 5.71 -13.75 -3.80
N SER A 156 5.30 -14.46 -2.77
CA SER A 156 4.52 -15.70 -2.92
C SER A 156 3.01 -15.47 -3.11
N LEU A 157 2.49 -14.28 -2.79
CA LEU A 157 1.06 -13.97 -2.85
C LEU A 157 0.43 -14.15 -4.24
N PRO A 158 1.06 -13.76 -5.37
CA PRO A 158 0.47 -13.93 -6.69
C PRO A 158 0.08 -15.37 -7.02
N SER A 159 0.80 -16.35 -6.50
CA SER A 159 0.48 -17.78 -6.69
C SER A 159 -0.81 -18.23 -5.97
N MET A 160 -1.30 -17.42 -5.02
CA MET A 160 -2.52 -17.69 -4.24
C MET A 160 -3.76 -17.00 -4.82
N ILE A 161 -3.62 -16.31 -5.95
CA ILE A 161 -4.69 -15.58 -6.63
C ILE A 161 -5.14 -16.39 -7.85
N SER A 162 -6.45 -16.56 -7.99
CA SER A 162 -7.08 -17.20 -9.14
C SER A 162 -8.12 -16.26 -9.75
N ALA A 163 -8.77 -16.71 -10.85
CA ALA A 163 -9.86 -15.97 -11.48
C ALA A 163 -11.05 -15.72 -10.53
N SER A 164 -11.21 -16.56 -9.50
CA SER A 164 -12.24 -16.40 -8.45
C SER A 164 -11.82 -15.53 -7.28
N GLY A 165 -10.61 -14.96 -7.32
CA GLY A 165 -10.04 -14.11 -6.29
C GLY A 165 -8.93 -14.79 -5.49
N ILE A 166 -8.59 -14.21 -4.33
CA ILE A 166 -7.57 -14.75 -3.44
C ILE A 166 -8.15 -15.88 -2.58
N SER A 167 -7.40 -16.97 -2.43
CA SER A 167 -7.78 -18.09 -1.57
C SER A 167 -7.78 -17.71 -0.07
N GLU A 168 -8.46 -18.50 0.76
CA GLU A 168 -8.40 -18.31 2.23
C GLU A 168 -6.97 -18.44 2.78
N MET A 169 -6.18 -19.34 2.22
CA MET A 169 -4.75 -19.44 2.54
C MET A 169 -3.99 -18.16 2.14
N GLY A 170 -4.29 -17.62 0.95
CA GLY A 170 -3.70 -16.37 0.46
C GLY A 170 -4.03 -15.18 1.37
N LYS A 171 -5.28 -15.09 1.86
CA LYS A 171 -5.68 -14.03 2.82
C LYS A 171 -4.89 -14.13 4.13
N LYS A 172 -4.76 -15.34 4.68
CA LYS A 172 -3.95 -15.56 5.89
C LYS A 172 -2.49 -15.21 5.67
N LEU A 173 -1.94 -15.58 4.51
CA LEU A 173 -0.57 -15.25 4.14
C LEU A 173 -0.37 -13.75 4.00
N ALA A 174 -1.31 -13.04 3.36
CA ALA A 174 -1.29 -11.58 3.23
C ALA A 174 -1.34 -10.87 4.58
N LEU A 175 -2.18 -11.35 5.50
CA LEU A 175 -2.24 -10.81 6.86
C LEU A 175 -0.94 -11.07 7.63
N ASN A 176 -0.36 -12.25 7.51
CA ASN A 176 0.94 -12.56 8.10
C ASN A 176 2.05 -11.69 7.50
N ALA A 177 2.02 -11.40 6.21
CA ALA A 177 2.96 -10.49 5.59
C ALA A 177 2.93 -9.11 6.26
N GLN A 178 1.73 -8.55 6.51
CA GLN A 178 1.61 -7.27 7.20
C GLN A 178 2.14 -7.30 8.64
N ARG A 179 1.94 -8.41 9.34
CA ARG A 179 2.51 -8.63 10.69
C ARG A 179 4.04 -8.75 10.64
N LEU A 180 4.59 -9.44 9.65
CA LEU A 180 6.04 -9.54 9.42
C LEU A 180 6.67 -8.19 9.06
N ARG A 181 5.94 -7.34 8.33
CA ARG A 181 6.40 -6.00 7.96
C ARG A 181 6.83 -5.15 9.15
N VAL A 182 6.17 -5.30 10.32
CA VAL A 182 6.46 -4.52 11.52
C VAL A 182 7.58 -5.11 12.38
N ILE A 183 8.10 -6.26 12.00
CA ILE A 183 9.25 -6.89 12.67
C ILE A 183 10.54 -6.25 12.15
N PRO A 184 11.43 -5.75 13.02
CA PRO A 184 12.73 -5.28 12.59
C PRO A 184 13.53 -6.37 11.88
N ASP A 185 14.32 -6.00 10.88
CA ASP A 185 15.25 -6.94 10.26
C ASP A 185 16.32 -7.39 11.28
N PHE A 186 16.72 -8.66 11.22
CA PHE A 186 17.68 -9.23 12.15
C PHE A 186 18.65 -10.17 11.44
N GLU A 187 19.92 -10.10 11.84
CA GLU A 187 20.97 -10.96 11.31
C GLU A 187 21.10 -12.25 12.13
N ASN A 188 20.89 -12.18 13.42
CA ASN A 188 21.05 -13.30 14.35
C ASN A 188 19.80 -13.44 15.21
N GLY A 189 19.28 -14.64 15.31
CA GLY A 189 18.13 -14.94 16.17
C GLY A 189 17.34 -16.17 15.77
N ILE A 190 16.40 -16.51 16.62
CA ILE A 190 15.43 -17.58 16.37
C ILE A 190 14.11 -16.93 15.98
N PHE A 191 13.57 -17.31 14.84
CA PHE A 191 12.26 -16.91 14.38
C PHE A 191 11.30 -18.10 14.46
N VAL A 192 10.21 -17.94 15.17
CA VAL A 192 9.13 -18.94 15.27
C VAL A 192 7.88 -18.38 14.60
N ASN A 193 7.47 -19.00 13.52
CA ASN A 193 6.23 -18.67 12.85
C ASN A 193 5.16 -19.69 13.26
N ILE A 194 4.37 -19.35 14.26
CA ILE A 194 3.33 -20.22 14.81
C ILE A 194 2.30 -20.62 13.73
N PRO A 195 1.79 -19.70 12.88
CA PRO A 195 0.84 -20.07 11.83
C PRO A 195 1.34 -21.08 10.82
N SER A 196 2.63 -21.11 10.54
CA SER A 196 3.25 -22.05 9.59
C SER A 196 3.93 -23.25 10.27
N TYR A 197 3.90 -23.27 11.60
CA TYR A 197 4.60 -24.29 12.40
C TYR A 197 6.10 -24.42 12.02
N GLN A 198 6.75 -23.26 11.77
CA GLN A 198 8.15 -23.22 11.39
C GLN A 198 8.98 -22.48 12.42
N LEU A 199 10.14 -23.06 12.72
CA LEU A 199 11.21 -22.41 13.46
C LEU A 199 12.40 -22.28 12.52
N LYS A 200 12.98 -21.08 12.45
CA LYS A 200 14.23 -20.80 11.73
C LYS A 200 15.23 -20.14 12.67
N TYR A 201 16.43 -20.68 12.68
CA TYR A 201 17.55 -20.05 13.37
C TYR A 201 18.45 -19.35 12.35
N TYR A 202 18.64 -18.06 12.53
CA TYR A 202 19.46 -17.21 11.66
C TYR A 202 20.78 -16.88 12.33
N ARG A 203 21.85 -16.94 11.55
CA ARG A 203 23.17 -16.46 11.92
C ARG A 203 23.76 -15.72 10.73
N ASP A 204 24.24 -14.48 10.98
CA ASP A 204 24.82 -13.60 9.95
C ASP A 204 23.90 -13.48 8.71
N GLY A 205 22.59 -13.28 8.96
CA GLY A 205 21.55 -13.15 7.95
C GLY A 205 21.20 -14.43 7.20
N LYS A 206 21.76 -15.59 7.56
CA LYS A 206 21.48 -16.90 6.91
C LYS A 206 20.70 -17.81 7.83
N ALA A 207 19.68 -18.46 7.28
CA ALA A 207 19.00 -19.55 7.98
C ALA A 207 19.93 -20.76 8.02
N ILE A 208 20.42 -21.11 9.22
CA ILE A 208 21.32 -22.25 9.42
C ILE A 208 20.62 -23.46 10.02
N LEU A 209 19.39 -23.30 10.51
CA LEU A 209 18.55 -24.40 10.97
C LEU A 209 17.10 -24.05 10.66
N GLU A 210 16.39 -25.02 10.12
CA GLU A 210 14.94 -24.97 9.94
C GLU A 210 14.31 -26.21 10.56
N SER A 211 13.22 -26.05 11.31
CA SER A 211 12.51 -27.14 11.95
C SER A 211 11.01 -26.87 11.96
N ARG A 212 10.21 -27.91 12.01
CA ARG A 212 8.82 -27.81 12.37
C ARG A 212 8.69 -27.75 13.89
N VAL A 213 7.74 -26.95 14.37
CA VAL A 213 7.34 -26.84 15.77
C VAL A 213 5.90 -27.28 15.94
#